data_1b6332fe32c56c957d1bb70ffd971433
#
_entry.id   1b6332fe32c56c957d1bb70ffd971433
#
_cell.length_a   1.000
_cell.length_b   1.000
_cell.length_c   1.000
_cell.angle_alpha   90.00
_cell.angle_beta   90.00
_cell.angle_gamma   90.00
#
_symmetry.space_group_name_H-M   'P 1'
#
loop_
_entity.id
_entity.type
_entity.pdbx_description
1 polymer ?
#
loop_
_entity_poly.entity_id
_entity_poly.type
_entity_poly.pdbx_seq_one_letter_code
_entity_poly.pdbx_strand_id
1 'polypeptide(L)'
;MSGHLRKLGLRKLGLGLIAGLMASTAAVAAEPKTYLGVDISYANEMDDCGAVYRSGDKTVEQYQFFKDAGSNIARIRLWNDPKWTNYSNIADVTKSIKRAKAAGLQVLLDFHYSDDWADGEKQLAPKAWEKLSTPDQAKALYAFTYDTLVKLDAQGLMPDLVQVGNETNGEIVSTLAKAKDPINWERNALLFNAGIKAVRDAGAKGSKNPRLMLHIAQPDTVEDWFAAAAKAGVTDYDMIGISYYSKWSKRSMAQLGESINRLRHTYSADVVVVETSYPFTTEGADSSPNLLGEDSLIAGYPATQEGQKKYLIDLTQLVFASGGTGVFYWEPAWVSTKCKTRWGTGSNWENSTLFDFKGQPVEGIKWLSSTYVMPVETTFKVAAGDKSSAFIDGDFLGGAGPRPMVREGADFVYRTRLMPGASVTVATAPTAEAVEAASAVTATISAKPSAVRLPVQP
;
A
#
# COMPACT_ATOMS: atom_id res chain seq x y z
N MET A 1 80.31 -9.70 44.67
CA MET A 1 79.79 -8.49 45.25
C MET A 1 78.31 -8.53 45.06
N SER A 2 77.63 -8.91 46.10
CA SER A 2 76.62 -8.19 46.88
C SER A 2 75.54 -7.57 45.96
N GLY A 3 74.30 -7.93 45.97
CA GLY A 3 73.37 -8.46 46.94
C GLY A 3 72.08 -7.72 46.76
N HIS A 4 71.06 -8.29 47.02
CA HIS A 4 69.83 -7.88 47.64
C HIS A 4 68.55 -8.44 46.96
N LEU A 5 68.04 -9.45 47.58
CA LEU A 5 66.65 -9.92 47.44
C LEU A 5 65.71 -8.84 48.02
N ARG A 6 64.64 -8.51 47.31
CA ARG A 6 63.41 -7.96 47.91
C ARG A 6 62.22 -8.77 47.56
N LYS A 7 61.54 -9.28 48.57
CA LYS A 7 60.24 -9.96 48.55
C LYS A 7 59.17 -8.98 48.11
N LEU A 8 58.30 -9.37 47.20
CA LEU A 8 57.01 -8.68 46.96
C LEU A 8 55.86 -9.62 47.25
N GLY A 9 54.96 -9.15 48.08
CA GLY A 9 53.83 -9.90 48.57
C GLY A 9 52.71 -10.06 47.55
N LEU A 10 52.04 -11.20 47.67
CA LEU A 10 50.81 -11.51 46.97
C LEU A 10 49.68 -10.57 47.45
N ARG A 11 49.10 -9.79 46.54
CA ARG A 11 47.79 -9.17 46.72
C ARG A 11 46.74 -10.03 46.00
N LYS A 12 45.79 -10.51 46.79
CA LYS A 12 44.58 -11.21 46.29
C LYS A 12 43.73 -10.15 45.54
N LEU A 13 43.56 -10.34 44.23
CA LEU A 13 42.50 -9.62 43.49
C LEU A 13 41.20 -10.41 43.65
N GLY A 14 40.22 -9.79 44.30
CA GLY A 14 38.81 -10.28 44.32
C GLY A 14 38.19 -10.11 42.92
N LEU A 15 37.72 -11.20 42.33
CA LEU A 15 36.86 -11.17 41.15
C LEU A 15 35.44 -10.68 41.61
N GLY A 16 35.14 -9.44 41.33
CA GLY A 16 33.77 -8.94 41.41
C GLY A 16 33.01 -9.38 40.18
N LEU A 17 32.02 -10.28 40.38
CA LEU A 17 31.04 -10.65 39.35
C LEU A 17 30.12 -9.45 39.12
N ILE A 18 30.29 -8.70 38.02
CA ILE A 18 29.31 -7.73 37.58
C ILE A 18 28.25 -8.52 36.79
N ALA A 19 27.13 -8.83 37.46
CA ALA A 19 25.93 -9.32 36.79
C ALA A 19 25.33 -8.15 35.96
N GLY A 20 25.64 -8.12 34.67
CA GLY A 20 25.02 -7.21 33.74
C GLY A 20 23.54 -7.57 33.60
N LEU A 21 22.64 -6.76 34.17
CA LEU A 21 21.21 -6.77 33.85
C LEU A 21 21.08 -6.36 32.35
N MET A 22 20.92 -7.35 31.49
CA MET A 22 20.39 -7.11 30.15
C MET A 22 18.92 -6.75 30.28
N ALA A 23 18.61 -5.47 30.39
CA ALA A 23 17.26 -4.99 30.17
C ALA A 23 16.90 -5.26 28.71
N SER A 24 16.16 -6.33 28.45
CA SER A 24 15.49 -6.51 27.16
C SER A 24 14.45 -5.40 27.03
N THR A 25 14.81 -4.33 26.35
CA THR A 25 13.82 -3.37 25.84
C THR A 25 12.95 -4.14 24.85
N ALA A 26 11.75 -4.50 25.30
CA ALA A 26 10.72 -4.92 24.38
C ALA A 26 10.59 -3.79 23.36
N ALA A 27 10.95 -4.05 22.10
CA ALA A 27 10.71 -3.13 21.03
C ALA A 27 9.19 -2.88 20.99
N VAL A 28 8.76 -1.69 21.39
CA VAL A 28 7.39 -1.23 21.16
C VAL A 28 7.24 -1.30 19.65
N ALA A 29 6.38 -2.18 19.16
CA ALA A 29 6.09 -2.26 17.76
C ALA A 29 5.65 -0.86 17.31
N ALA A 30 6.37 -0.28 16.34
CA ALA A 30 6.00 1.03 15.83
C ALA A 30 4.54 0.98 15.37
N GLU A 31 3.75 2.00 15.74
CA GLU A 31 2.37 2.09 15.27
C GLU A 31 2.36 1.99 13.73
N PRO A 32 1.36 1.27 13.16
CA PRO A 32 1.30 1.10 11.72
C PRO A 32 1.20 2.46 11.06
N LYS A 33 2.03 2.68 10.09
CA LYS A 33 1.98 3.87 9.28
C LYS A 33 0.70 3.83 8.46
N THR A 34 -0.24 4.69 8.77
CA THR A 34 -1.48 4.83 7.99
C THR A 34 -1.26 5.82 6.85
N TYR A 35 -1.91 5.56 5.71
CA TYR A 35 -1.81 6.39 4.52
C TYR A 35 -3.18 6.96 4.14
N LEU A 36 -3.27 8.28 4.14
CA LEU A 36 -4.34 9.03 3.48
C LEU A 36 -3.67 9.74 2.31
N GLY A 37 -3.72 9.09 1.15
CA GLY A 37 -2.92 9.46 -0.01
C GLY A 37 -3.73 10.11 -1.11
N VAL A 38 -3.03 10.85 -1.96
CA VAL A 38 -3.57 11.40 -3.20
C VAL A 38 -2.65 11.05 -4.36
N ASP A 39 -3.21 10.53 -5.46
CA ASP A 39 -2.49 10.45 -6.74
C ASP A 39 -2.69 11.75 -7.49
N ILE A 40 -1.62 12.49 -7.66
CA ILE A 40 -1.60 13.79 -8.33
C ILE A 40 -0.58 13.83 -9.45
N SER A 41 -0.56 12.76 -10.23
CA SER A 41 0.35 12.59 -11.35
C SER A 41 0.14 13.62 -12.46
N TYR A 42 -1.07 14.17 -12.59
CA TYR A 42 -1.39 15.25 -13.52
C TYR A 42 -1.01 16.66 -13.03
N ALA A 43 -0.51 16.84 -11.81
CA ALA A 43 -0.35 18.16 -11.21
C ALA A 43 0.44 19.16 -12.08
N ASN A 44 1.56 18.73 -12.67
CA ASN A 44 2.37 19.62 -13.53
C ASN A 44 1.65 19.95 -14.85
N GLU A 45 0.96 18.98 -15.45
CA GLU A 45 0.17 19.18 -16.66
C GLU A 45 -0.98 20.17 -16.40
N MET A 46 -1.66 20.03 -15.29
CA MET A 46 -2.75 20.96 -14.91
C MET A 46 -2.24 22.39 -14.72
N ASP A 47 -1.08 22.57 -14.09
CA ASP A 47 -0.47 23.89 -13.92
C ASP A 47 -0.11 24.50 -15.29
N ASP A 48 0.51 23.73 -16.16
CA ASP A 48 0.89 24.19 -17.51
C ASP A 48 -0.36 24.46 -18.39
N CYS A 49 -1.49 23.80 -18.11
CA CYS A 49 -2.78 24.02 -18.73
C CYS A 49 -3.57 25.20 -18.11
N GLY A 50 -3.00 25.87 -17.12
CA GLY A 50 -3.61 27.04 -16.48
C GLY A 50 -4.74 26.72 -15.49
N ALA A 51 -4.78 25.50 -14.95
CA ALA A 51 -5.71 25.18 -13.86
C ALA A 51 -5.46 26.09 -12.65
N VAL A 52 -6.53 26.51 -11.99
CA VAL A 52 -6.46 27.38 -10.82
C VAL A 52 -7.22 26.75 -9.68
N TYR A 53 -6.50 26.41 -8.62
CA TYR A 53 -7.06 25.87 -7.40
C TYR A 53 -7.16 26.95 -6.34
N ARG A 54 -8.22 26.93 -5.54
CA ARG A 54 -8.54 27.97 -4.58
C ARG A 54 -8.88 27.39 -3.21
N SER A 55 -8.74 28.21 -2.19
CA SER A 55 -9.33 27.99 -0.87
C SER A 55 -9.92 29.33 -0.44
N GLY A 56 -11.22 29.50 -0.64
CA GLY A 56 -11.87 30.81 -0.61
C GLY A 56 -11.32 31.71 -1.71
N ASP A 57 -10.85 32.90 -1.36
CA ASP A 57 -10.32 33.89 -2.31
C ASP A 57 -8.84 33.66 -2.66
N LYS A 58 -8.16 32.71 -2.00
CA LYS A 58 -6.73 32.47 -2.21
C LYS A 58 -6.49 31.35 -3.21
N THR A 59 -5.56 31.58 -4.13
CA THR A 59 -4.99 30.50 -4.97
C THR A 59 -4.09 29.64 -4.11
N VAL A 60 -4.18 28.31 -4.30
CA VAL A 60 -3.41 27.32 -3.55
C VAL A 60 -2.58 26.44 -4.50
N GLU A 61 -1.44 25.99 -4.02
CA GLU A 61 -0.59 25.00 -4.68
C GLU A 61 -1.08 23.60 -4.30
N GLN A 62 -1.19 22.67 -5.26
CA GLN A 62 -1.86 21.39 -5.08
C GLN A 62 -1.24 20.53 -3.97
N TYR A 63 0.08 20.34 -3.98
CA TYR A 63 0.76 19.47 -3.00
C TYR A 63 0.63 20.03 -1.58
N GLN A 64 0.81 21.35 -1.42
CA GLN A 64 0.66 21.99 -0.13
C GLN A 64 -0.79 21.95 0.34
N PHE A 65 -1.75 22.18 -0.57
CA PHE A 65 -3.17 22.12 -0.25
C PHE A 65 -3.59 20.74 0.29
N PHE A 66 -3.20 19.66 -0.39
CA PHE A 66 -3.53 18.30 0.09
C PHE A 66 -2.81 17.96 1.38
N LYS A 67 -1.57 18.44 1.57
CA LYS A 67 -0.86 18.30 2.84
C LYS A 67 -1.61 18.98 3.99
N ASP A 68 -2.03 20.22 3.79
CA ASP A 68 -2.77 21.01 4.79
C ASP A 68 -4.15 20.42 5.08
N ALA A 69 -4.77 19.77 4.09
CA ALA A 69 -6.04 19.06 4.24
C ALA A 69 -5.91 17.74 5.03
N GLY A 70 -4.69 17.23 5.25
CA GLY A 70 -4.44 16.02 6.04
C GLY A 70 -3.83 14.85 5.26
N SER A 71 -3.59 14.97 3.95
CA SER A 71 -2.84 13.96 3.22
C SER A 71 -1.42 13.81 3.76
N ASN A 72 -0.90 12.58 3.78
CA ASN A 72 0.46 12.32 4.24
C ASN A 72 1.37 11.71 3.16
N ILE A 73 0.82 11.38 1.98
CA ILE A 73 1.56 10.77 0.89
C ILE A 73 0.98 11.15 -0.47
N ALA A 74 1.86 11.41 -1.45
CA ALA A 74 1.51 11.59 -2.85
C ALA A 74 1.94 10.36 -3.66
N ARG A 75 1.04 9.81 -4.47
CA ARG A 75 1.36 8.80 -5.49
C ARG A 75 1.65 9.50 -6.80
N ILE A 76 2.69 9.06 -7.50
CA ILE A 76 3.20 9.70 -8.73
C ILE A 76 3.55 8.60 -9.72
N ARG A 77 2.89 8.62 -10.89
CA ARG A 77 3.05 7.69 -12.00
C ARG A 77 4.33 7.98 -12.79
N LEU A 78 5.03 6.93 -13.21
CA LEU A 78 6.19 7.00 -14.10
C LEU A 78 6.03 6.06 -15.29
N TRP A 79 6.04 6.60 -16.51
CA TRP A 79 6.21 5.87 -17.76
C TRP A 79 7.68 5.75 -18.15
N ASN A 80 8.02 4.78 -18.99
CA ASN A 80 9.41 4.54 -19.39
C ASN A 80 9.95 5.66 -20.33
N ASP A 81 9.36 5.80 -21.51
CA ASP A 81 9.77 6.81 -22.50
C ASP A 81 8.55 7.32 -23.30
N PRO A 82 7.61 8.04 -22.68
CA PRO A 82 6.40 8.51 -23.34
C PRO A 82 6.73 9.59 -24.35
N LYS A 83 6.53 9.29 -25.65
CA LYS A 83 6.78 10.24 -26.75
C LYS A 83 5.55 11.08 -27.12
N TRP A 84 4.39 10.71 -26.61
CA TRP A 84 3.12 11.35 -26.94
C TRP A 84 2.75 12.49 -25.95
N THR A 85 3.49 12.60 -24.84
CA THR A 85 3.31 13.63 -23.81
C THR A 85 4.66 14.06 -23.24
N ASN A 86 4.68 15.23 -22.62
CA ASN A 86 5.84 15.74 -21.87
C ASN A 86 5.79 15.35 -20.38
N TYR A 87 4.73 14.69 -19.94
CA TYR A 87 4.47 14.38 -18.52
C TYR A 87 4.70 12.90 -18.21
N SER A 88 4.74 12.59 -16.93
CA SER A 88 4.98 11.25 -16.38
C SER A 88 6.27 10.56 -16.88
N ASN A 89 7.21 11.30 -17.49
CA ASN A 89 8.58 10.86 -17.71
C ASN A 89 9.46 11.20 -16.50
N ILE A 90 10.70 10.74 -16.50
CA ILE A 90 11.60 10.94 -15.35
C ILE A 90 11.85 12.42 -14.99
N ALA A 91 11.85 13.32 -15.97
CA ALA A 91 12.05 14.75 -15.72
C ALA A 91 10.84 15.37 -15.00
N ASP A 92 9.65 15.08 -15.49
CA ASP A 92 8.38 15.52 -14.90
C ASP A 92 8.18 14.91 -13.50
N VAL A 93 8.39 13.62 -13.36
CA VAL A 93 8.30 12.91 -12.07
C VAL A 93 9.29 13.46 -11.04
N THR A 94 10.51 13.81 -11.47
CA THR A 94 11.49 14.48 -10.60
C THR A 94 10.96 15.81 -10.07
N LYS A 95 10.28 16.62 -10.93
CA LYS A 95 9.62 17.87 -10.53
C LYS A 95 8.50 17.59 -9.53
N SER A 96 7.66 16.60 -9.79
CA SER A 96 6.55 16.19 -8.92
C SER A 96 7.03 15.74 -7.53
N ILE A 97 8.07 14.88 -7.47
CA ILE A 97 8.65 14.41 -6.20
C ILE A 97 9.25 15.58 -5.40
N LYS A 98 9.92 16.53 -6.06
CA LYS A 98 10.43 17.74 -5.39
C LYS A 98 9.32 18.56 -4.74
N ARG A 99 8.20 18.75 -5.45
CA ARG A 99 7.02 19.46 -4.93
C ARG A 99 6.41 18.72 -3.73
N ALA A 100 6.18 17.41 -3.87
CA ALA A 100 5.63 16.58 -2.79
C ALA A 100 6.49 16.65 -1.52
N LYS A 101 7.82 16.48 -1.67
CA LYS A 101 8.75 16.55 -0.53
C LYS A 101 8.83 17.96 0.06
N ALA A 102 8.80 19.02 -0.74
CA ALA A 102 8.77 20.40 -0.26
C ALA A 102 7.52 20.69 0.58
N ALA A 103 6.37 20.11 0.24
CA ALA A 103 5.14 20.15 1.02
C ALA A 103 5.18 19.22 2.26
N GLY A 104 6.22 18.39 2.44
CA GLY A 104 6.31 17.43 3.54
C GLY A 104 5.46 16.19 3.36
N LEU A 105 5.10 15.84 2.13
CA LEU A 105 4.46 14.58 1.78
C LEU A 105 5.50 13.47 1.59
N GLN A 106 5.15 12.25 1.97
CA GLN A 106 5.83 11.06 1.49
C GLN A 106 5.51 10.83 0.01
N VAL A 107 6.27 9.96 -0.63
CA VAL A 107 6.09 9.64 -2.06
C VAL A 107 5.97 8.14 -2.25
N LEU A 108 4.92 7.73 -2.96
CA LEU A 108 4.78 6.43 -3.61
C LEU A 108 5.07 6.63 -5.10
N LEU A 109 6.18 6.08 -5.60
CA LEU A 109 6.53 6.10 -7.01
C LEU A 109 5.94 4.86 -7.69
N ASP A 110 5.09 5.09 -8.70
CA ASP A 110 4.38 4.04 -9.43
C ASP A 110 4.99 3.81 -10.82
N PHE A 111 5.67 2.68 -11.01
CA PHE A 111 6.26 2.27 -12.27
C PHE A 111 5.22 1.57 -13.16
N HIS A 112 4.83 2.18 -14.27
CA HIS A 112 3.93 1.55 -15.24
C HIS A 112 4.61 0.56 -16.18
N TYR A 113 5.93 0.52 -16.29
CA TYR A 113 6.69 -0.32 -17.23
C TYR A 113 6.16 -0.32 -18.67
N SER A 114 5.72 0.83 -19.12
CA SER A 114 5.15 1.12 -20.43
C SER A 114 5.55 2.53 -20.86
N ASP A 115 5.42 2.87 -22.13
CA ASP A 115 5.52 4.25 -22.64
C ASP A 115 4.16 4.95 -22.62
N ASP A 116 3.13 4.26 -22.12
CA ASP A 116 1.75 4.70 -22.10
C ASP A 116 1.05 4.12 -20.86
N TRP A 117 -0.24 4.35 -20.71
CA TRP A 117 -1.08 3.76 -19.70
C TRP A 117 -0.92 2.24 -19.64
N ALA A 118 -0.64 1.75 -18.45
CA ALA A 118 -0.77 0.35 -18.09
C ALA A 118 -1.89 0.24 -17.05
N ASP A 119 -2.82 -0.67 -17.29
CA ASP A 119 -4.00 -0.89 -16.45
C ASP A 119 -4.38 -2.38 -16.44
N GLY A 120 -5.47 -2.75 -15.75
CA GLY A 120 -5.91 -4.13 -15.60
C GLY A 120 -6.16 -4.87 -16.91
N GLU A 121 -6.39 -4.15 -18.01
CA GLU A 121 -6.63 -4.73 -19.33
C GLU A 121 -5.43 -4.58 -20.29
N LYS A 122 -4.55 -3.60 -20.06
CA LYS A 122 -3.48 -3.24 -20.98
C LYS A 122 -2.13 -3.10 -20.26
N GLN A 123 -1.15 -3.90 -20.66
CA GLN A 123 0.19 -3.96 -20.07
C GLN A 123 1.28 -3.92 -21.17
N LEU A 124 1.21 -2.93 -22.08
CA LEU A 124 2.09 -2.86 -23.24
C LEU A 124 3.55 -2.60 -22.83
N ALA A 125 4.46 -3.39 -23.39
CA ALA A 125 5.89 -3.17 -23.26
C ALA A 125 6.31 -1.79 -23.77
N PRO A 126 7.31 -1.14 -23.14
CA PRO A 126 7.98 -0.02 -23.77
C PRO A 126 8.47 -0.38 -25.17
N LYS A 127 8.42 0.57 -26.10
CA LYS A 127 8.81 0.35 -27.48
C LYS A 127 10.24 -0.22 -27.61
N ALA A 128 11.13 0.23 -26.75
CA ALA A 128 12.51 -0.25 -26.71
C ALA A 128 12.63 -1.73 -26.29
N TRP A 129 11.59 -2.31 -25.62
CA TRP A 129 11.64 -3.67 -25.08
C TRP A 129 10.78 -4.67 -25.86
N GLU A 130 9.95 -4.24 -26.80
CA GLU A 130 9.01 -5.09 -27.57
C GLU A 130 9.68 -6.30 -28.23
N LYS A 131 10.90 -6.14 -28.73
CA LYS A 131 11.62 -7.19 -29.46
C LYS A 131 12.62 -7.97 -28.61
N LEU A 132 12.72 -7.66 -27.33
CA LEU A 132 13.62 -8.34 -26.43
C LEU A 132 13.07 -9.72 -26.03
N SER A 133 13.98 -10.66 -25.76
CA SER A 133 13.62 -11.91 -25.09
C SER A 133 13.14 -11.62 -23.67
N THR A 134 12.37 -12.53 -23.08
CA THR A 134 11.91 -12.35 -21.69
C THR A 134 13.07 -12.12 -20.69
N PRO A 135 14.20 -12.86 -20.74
CA PRO A 135 15.36 -12.56 -19.88
C PRO A 135 15.94 -11.16 -20.12
N ASP A 136 15.93 -10.66 -21.35
CA ASP A 136 16.45 -9.33 -21.65
C ASP A 136 15.43 -8.22 -21.28
N GLN A 137 14.12 -8.50 -21.38
CA GLN A 137 13.08 -7.65 -20.80
C GLN A 137 13.24 -7.50 -19.29
N ALA A 138 13.53 -8.61 -18.58
CA ALA A 138 13.78 -8.59 -17.15
C ALA A 138 15.02 -7.75 -16.78
N LYS A 139 16.12 -7.86 -17.56
CA LYS A 139 17.30 -7.00 -17.38
C LYS A 139 16.99 -5.52 -17.63
N ALA A 140 16.22 -5.21 -18.68
CA ALA A 140 15.83 -3.85 -19.02
C ALA A 140 14.93 -3.24 -17.92
N LEU A 141 13.97 -4.02 -17.42
CA LEU A 141 13.09 -3.62 -16.32
C LEU A 141 13.88 -3.38 -15.02
N TYR A 142 14.80 -4.29 -14.68
CA TYR A 142 15.71 -4.10 -13.55
C TYR A 142 16.52 -2.80 -13.71
N ALA A 143 17.17 -2.61 -14.85
CA ALA A 143 18.01 -1.43 -15.10
C ALA A 143 17.20 -0.13 -15.03
N PHE A 144 16.02 -0.08 -15.66
CA PHE A 144 15.16 1.09 -15.62
C PHE A 144 14.74 1.44 -14.18
N THR A 145 14.32 0.44 -13.39
CA THR A 145 13.91 0.64 -11.99
C THR A 145 15.08 1.09 -11.14
N TYR A 146 16.20 0.37 -11.20
CA TYR A 146 17.40 0.65 -10.40
C TYR A 146 17.99 2.03 -10.72
N ASP A 147 18.22 2.33 -12.00
CA ASP A 147 18.82 3.60 -12.45
C ASP A 147 17.92 4.79 -12.11
N THR A 148 16.60 4.62 -12.20
CA THR A 148 15.63 5.65 -11.80
C THR A 148 15.76 5.96 -10.32
N LEU A 149 15.78 4.95 -9.46
CA LEU A 149 15.87 5.13 -8.01
C LEU A 149 17.22 5.73 -7.61
N VAL A 150 18.32 5.27 -8.21
CA VAL A 150 19.66 5.84 -7.97
C VAL A 150 19.74 7.32 -8.40
N LYS A 151 19.17 7.67 -9.56
CA LYS A 151 19.13 9.07 -10.03
C LYS A 151 18.29 9.98 -9.13
N LEU A 152 17.19 9.48 -8.60
CA LEU A 152 16.35 10.20 -7.64
C LEU A 152 17.09 10.34 -6.30
N ASP A 153 17.69 9.27 -5.79
CA ASP A 153 18.43 9.28 -4.53
C ASP A 153 19.61 10.25 -4.52
N ALA A 154 20.35 10.30 -5.63
CA ALA A 154 21.46 11.25 -5.81
C ALA A 154 21.02 12.73 -5.70
N GLN A 155 19.72 13.01 -5.81
CA GLN A 155 19.12 14.34 -5.62
C GLN A 155 18.41 14.48 -4.25
N GLY A 156 18.51 13.50 -3.35
CA GLY A 156 17.75 13.45 -2.10
C GLY A 156 16.27 13.18 -2.28
N LEU A 157 15.89 12.56 -3.40
CA LEU A 157 14.51 12.34 -3.82
C LEU A 157 14.09 10.86 -3.77
N MET A 158 14.84 9.97 -3.10
CA MET A 158 14.43 8.59 -2.93
C MET A 158 12.96 8.53 -2.46
N PRO A 159 12.07 7.80 -3.15
CA PRO A 159 10.69 7.63 -2.72
C PRO A 159 10.60 6.86 -1.40
N ASP A 160 9.49 7.02 -0.67
CA ASP A 160 9.22 6.26 0.56
C ASP A 160 8.67 4.88 0.27
N LEU A 161 7.85 4.79 -0.79
CA LEU A 161 7.27 3.56 -1.31
C LEU A 161 7.53 3.48 -2.82
N VAL A 162 7.65 2.26 -3.34
CA VAL A 162 7.76 1.98 -4.78
C VAL A 162 6.73 0.93 -5.15
N GLN A 163 5.94 1.21 -6.17
CA GLN A 163 5.00 0.28 -6.78
C GLN A 163 5.64 -0.33 -8.03
N VAL A 164 5.76 -1.66 -8.05
CA VAL A 164 6.34 -2.43 -9.15
C VAL A 164 5.22 -2.90 -10.08
N GLY A 165 4.92 -2.10 -11.07
CA GLY A 165 3.82 -2.26 -12.01
C GLY A 165 2.50 -1.66 -11.52
N ASN A 166 1.68 -1.17 -12.44
CA ASN A 166 0.35 -0.64 -12.18
C ASN A 166 -0.73 -1.62 -12.65
N GLU A 167 -1.69 -1.95 -11.78
CA GLU A 167 -2.85 -2.80 -12.09
C GLU A 167 -2.49 -4.06 -12.90
N THR A 168 -1.56 -4.84 -12.37
CA THR A 168 -0.89 -5.94 -13.08
C THR A 168 -1.73 -7.22 -13.11
N ASN A 169 -3.01 -7.11 -13.47
CA ASN A 169 -3.96 -8.23 -13.50
C ASN A 169 -3.58 -9.32 -14.51
N GLY A 170 -2.84 -8.98 -15.56
CA GLY A 170 -2.40 -9.88 -16.63
C GLY A 170 -0.88 -10.02 -16.75
N GLU A 171 -0.41 -10.42 -17.94
CA GLU A 171 1.02 -10.44 -18.24
C GLU A 171 1.57 -9.02 -18.41
N ILE A 172 2.55 -8.63 -17.59
CA ILE A 172 3.23 -7.33 -17.69
C ILE A 172 4.23 -7.31 -18.86
N VAL A 173 4.56 -6.10 -19.33
CA VAL A 173 5.53 -5.90 -20.45
C VAL A 173 5.14 -6.77 -21.67
N SER A 174 3.86 -6.75 -22.01
CA SER A 174 3.27 -7.56 -23.07
C SER A 174 3.37 -6.85 -24.42
N THR A 175 3.38 -7.61 -25.50
CA THR A 175 3.21 -7.06 -26.86
C THR A 175 1.75 -7.11 -27.32
N LEU A 176 0.85 -7.65 -26.51
CA LEU A 176 -0.56 -7.77 -26.83
C LEU A 176 -1.32 -6.53 -26.38
N ALA A 177 -2.27 -6.09 -27.21
CA ALA A 177 -3.11 -4.92 -26.92
C ALA A 177 -4.02 -5.12 -25.71
N LYS A 178 -4.35 -6.36 -25.36
CA LYS A 178 -5.05 -6.73 -24.13
C LYS A 178 -4.17 -7.62 -23.27
N ALA A 179 -4.26 -7.45 -21.98
CA ALA A 179 -3.58 -8.30 -21.01
C ALA A 179 -3.95 -9.76 -21.24
N LYS A 180 -2.97 -10.64 -21.25
CA LYS A 180 -3.17 -12.07 -21.52
C LYS A 180 -3.65 -12.79 -20.25
N ASP A 181 -4.70 -13.59 -20.43
CA ASP A 181 -5.24 -14.51 -19.44
C ASP A 181 -5.45 -15.87 -20.09
N PRO A 182 -4.99 -17.00 -19.53
CA PRO A 182 -4.26 -17.10 -18.27
C PRO A 182 -2.81 -16.55 -18.36
N ILE A 183 -2.33 -16.04 -17.23
CA ILE A 183 -0.97 -15.50 -17.10
C ILE A 183 0.08 -16.61 -17.25
N ASN A 184 1.11 -16.38 -18.07
CA ASN A 184 2.33 -17.18 -18.03
C ASN A 184 3.17 -16.78 -16.80
N TRP A 185 3.01 -17.48 -15.71
CA TRP A 185 3.67 -17.18 -14.45
C TRP A 185 5.18 -17.40 -14.45
N GLU A 186 5.72 -18.31 -15.26
CA GLU A 186 7.18 -18.46 -15.43
C GLU A 186 7.78 -17.15 -15.96
N ARG A 187 7.13 -16.55 -16.96
CA ARG A 187 7.51 -15.26 -17.53
C ARG A 187 7.27 -14.10 -16.55
N ASN A 188 6.05 -13.99 -16.01
CA ASN A 188 5.68 -12.87 -15.14
C ASN A 188 6.53 -12.83 -13.86
N ALA A 189 6.78 -13.98 -13.23
CA ALA A 189 7.62 -14.05 -12.04
C ALA A 189 9.06 -13.58 -12.30
N LEU A 190 9.63 -13.88 -13.47
CA LEU A 190 10.96 -13.40 -13.84
C LEU A 190 10.98 -11.85 -13.90
N LEU A 191 9.95 -11.25 -14.48
CA LEU A 191 9.84 -9.79 -14.61
C LEU A 191 9.58 -9.12 -13.26
N PHE A 192 8.63 -9.61 -12.47
CA PHE A 192 8.35 -9.07 -11.14
C PHE A 192 9.58 -9.16 -10.23
N ASN A 193 10.22 -10.33 -10.17
CA ASN A 193 11.41 -10.51 -9.33
C ASN A 193 12.60 -9.64 -9.77
N ALA A 194 12.68 -9.29 -11.06
CA ALA A 194 13.67 -8.31 -11.54
C ALA A 194 13.39 -6.90 -11.01
N GLY A 195 12.14 -6.45 -11.07
CA GLY A 195 11.71 -5.16 -10.52
C GLY A 195 11.87 -5.08 -8.99
N ILE A 196 11.42 -6.11 -8.30
CA ILE A 196 11.57 -6.27 -6.84
C ILE A 196 13.04 -6.17 -6.44
N LYS A 197 13.89 -6.97 -7.10
CA LYS A 197 15.33 -6.94 -6.85
C LYS A 197 15.94 -5.58 -7.10
N ALA A 198 15.53 -4.87 -8.14
CA ALA A 198 16.04 -3.53 -8.44
C ALA A 198 15.71 -2.53 -7.31
N VAL A 199 14.49 -2.57 -6.77
CA VAL A 199 14.09 -1.73 -5.62
C VAL A 199 14.91 -2.08 -4.39
N ARG A 200 15.07 -3.36 -4.06
CA ARG A 200 15.87 -3.81 -2.90
C ARG A 200 17.34 -3.41 -3.03
N ASP A 201 17.95 -3.63 -4.21
CA ASP A 201 19.35 -3.29 -4.47
C ASP A 201 19.59 -1.76 -4.41
N ALA A 202 18.67 -0.96 -4.95
CA ALA A 202 18.74 0.49 -4.87
C ALA A 202 18.58 0.99 -3.43
N GLY A 203 17.63 0.43 -2.68
CA GLY A 203 17.42 0.76 -1.28
C GLY A 203 18.62 0.41 -0.39
N ALA A 204 19.21 -0.78 -0.58
CA ALA A 204 20.36 -1.24 0.20
C ALA A 204 21.62 -0.36 0.02
N LYS A 205 21.73 0.35 -1.10
CA LYS A 205 22.86 1.26 -1.40
C LYS A 205 22.50 2.73 -1.25
N GLY A 206 21.22 3.04 -1.17
CA GLY A 206 20.69 4.40 -1.14
C GLY A 206 20.52 4.97 0.26
N SER A 207 19.96 6.16 0.32
CA SER A 207 19.71 6.91 1.56
C SER A 207 18.63 6.28 2.45
N LYS A 208 17.74 5.46 1.88
CA LYS A 208 16.70 4.66 2.59
C LYS A 208 16.24 3.48 1.76
N ASN A 209 15.63 2.49 2.43
CA ASN A 209 14.99 1.35 1.80
C ASN A 209 13.50 1.66 1.55
N PRO A 210 13.05 1.86 0.30
CA PRO A 210 11.63 2.03 0.02
C PRO A 210 10.84 0.76 0.36
N ARG A 211 9.61 0.92 0.88
CA ARG A 211 8.67 -0.20 0.95
C ARG A 211 8.16 -0.52 -0.45
N LEU A 212 8.02 -1.79 -0.76
CA LEU A 212 7.65 -2.29 -2.08
C LEU A 212 6.20 -2.75 -2.11
N MET A 213 5.45 -2.27 -3.10
CA MET A 213 4.05 -2.61 -3.35
C MET A 213 3.88 -3.35 -4.68
N LEU A 214 3.02 -4.37 -4.70
CA LEU A 214 2.43 -4.93 -5.92
C LEU A 214 0.97 -4.49 -5.98
N HIS A 215 0.45 -4.20 -7.19
CA HIS A 215 -0.84 -3.55 -7.39
C HIS A 215 -1.73 -4.30 -8.38
N ILE A 216 -2.96 -4.60 -7.96
CA ILE A 216 -4.00 -5.27 -8.75
C ILE A 216 -5.25 -4.41 -8.82
N ALA A 217 -5.81 -4.28 -10.04
CA ALA A 217 -7.10 -3.65 -10.25
C ALA A 217 -8.22 -4.51 -9.68
N GLN A 218 -9.07 -3.90 -8.89
CA GLN A 218 -10.28 -4.45 -8.30
C GLN A 218 -10.07 -5.68 -7.38
N PRO A 219 -10.88 -5.85 -6.36
CA PRO A 219 -10.76 -6.96 -5.42
C PRO A 219 -11.22 -8.30 -5.99
N ASP A 220 -11.78 -8.33 -7.21
CA ASP A 220 -12.43 -9.50 -7.79
C ASP A 220 -11.50 -10.69 -7.99
N THR A 221 -10.26 -10.44 -8.39
CA THR A 221 -9.25 -11.46 -8.72
C THR A 221 -7.99 -11.39 -7.85
N VAL A 222 -7.92 -10.45 -6.91
CA VAL A 222 -6.69 -10.16 -6.17
C VAL A 222 -6.16 -11.36 -5.39
N GLU A 223 -7.05 -12.12 -4.75
CA GLU A 223 -6.66 -13.28 -3.94
C GLU A 223 -6.06 -14.40 -4.80
N ASP A 224 -6.72 -14.73 -5.91
CA ASP A 224 -6.25 -15.75 -6.87
C ASP A 224 -4.93 -15.33 -7.52
N TRP A 225 -4.81 -14.04 -7.85
CA TRP A 225 -3.58 -13.49 -8.43
C TRP A 225 -2.40 -13.63 -7.46
N PHE A 226 -2.55 -13.22 -6.20
CA PHE A 226 -1.48 -13.34 -5.21
C PHE A 226 -1.16 -14.79 -4.86
N ALA A 227 -2.14 -15.69 -4.86
CA ALA A 227 -1.92 -17.12 -4.68
C ALA A 227 -1.07 -17.72 -5.83
N ALA A 228 -1.36 -17.35 -7.07
CA ALA A 228 -0.60 -17.78 -8.23
C ALA A 228 0.82 -17.15 -8.26
N ALA A 229 0.93 -15.86 -7.92
CA ALA A 229 2.21 -15.14 -7.81
C ALA A 229 3.13 -15.78 -6.76
N ALA A 230 2.60 -16.09 -5.58
CA ALA A 230 3.35 -16.75 -4.51
C ALA A 230 3.82 -18.14 -4.92
N LYS A 231 2.96 -18.94 -5.59
CA LYS A 231 3.32 -20.24 -6.14
C LYS A 231 4.44 -20.15 -7.18
N ALA A 232 4.49 -19.04 -7.93
CA ALA A 232 5.54 -18.76 -8.91
C ALA A 232 6.82 -18.14 -8.32
N GLY A 233 6.87 -17.94 -6.99
CA GLY A 233 8.04 -17.40 -6.31
C GLY A 233 8.11 -15.85 -6.28
N VAL A 234 7.00 -15.15 -6.47
CA VAL A 234 6.90 -13.69 -6.25
C VAL A 234 6.40 -13.46 -4.83
N THR A 235 7.32 -13.26 -3.89
CA THR A 235 7.03 -13.24 -2.44
C THR A 235 7.69 -12.10 -1.67
N ASP A 236 8.69 -11.41 -2.24
CA ASP A 236 9.43 -10.34 -1.56
C ASP A 236 8.79 -8.97 -1.82
N TYR A 237 7.66 -8.72 -1.17
CA TYR A 237 6.99 -7.41 -1.17
C TYR A 237 6.47 -7.08 0.23
N ASP A 238 6.31 -5.78 0.51
CA ASP A 238 5.87 -5.27 1.81
C ASP A 238 4.39 -4.93 1.84
N MET A 239 3.79 -4.67 0.66
CA MET A 239 2.44 -4.14 0.54
C MET A 239 1.69 -4.70 -0.66
N ILE A 240 0.38 -4.79 -0.51
CA ILE A 240 -0.58 -5.12 -1.56
C ILE A 240 -1.44 -3.88 -1.80
N GLY A 241 -1.43 -3.36 -3.02
CA GLY A 241 -2.31 -2.30 -3.49
C GLY A 241 -3.51 -2.87 -4.26
N ILE A 242 -4.68 -2.30 -4.03
CA ILE A 242 -5.92 -2.66 -4.72
C ILE A 242 -6.56 -1.37 -5.23
N SER A 243 -6.90 -1.28 -6.53
CA SER A 243 -7.85 -0.28 -7.00
C SER A 243 -9.25 -0.71 -6.62
N TYR A 244 -10.06 0.23 -6.12
CA TYR A 244 -11.47 -0.02 -5.87
C TYR A 244 -12.34 1.09 -6.46
N TYR A 245 -12.98 0.76 -7.55
CA TYR A 245 -13.98 1.61 -8.20
C TYR A 245 -15.29 0.82 -8.33
N SER A 246 -16.37 1.37 -7.79
CA SER A 246 -17.70 0.71 -7.82
C SER A 246 -18.19 0.37 -9.22
N LYS A 247 -17.81 1.18 -10.21
CA LYS A 247 -18.16 0.97 -11.61
C LYS A 247 -17.61 -0.34 -12.18
N TRP A 248 -16.41 -0.72 -11.82
CA TRP A 248 -15.69 -1.84 -12.42
C TRP A 248 -15.58 -3.05 -11.51
N SER A 249 -15.80 -2.89 -10.19
CA SER A 249 -15.77 -3.98 -9.23
C SER A 249 -17.12 -4.72 -9.20
N LYS A 250 -17.07 -6.04 -9.21
CA LYS A 250 -18.22 -6.89 -8.92
C LYS A 250 -18.40 -7.13 -7.43
N ARG A 251 -17.41 -6.77 -6.60
CA ARG A 251 -17.45 -6.90 -5.16
C ARG A 251 -17.92 -5.62 -4.50
N SER A 252 -18.79 -5.75 -3.52
CA SER A 252 -19.23 -4.64 -2.66
C SER A 252 -18.10 -4.15 -1.77
N MET A 253 -18.29 -2.99 -1.12
CA MET A 253 -17.36 -2.48 -0.10
C MET A 253 -17.13 -3.51 1.03
N ALA A 254 -18.19 -4.19 1.49
CA ALA A 254 -18.05 -5.23 2.52
C ALA A 254 -17.15 -6.38 2.06
N GLN A 255 -17.34 -6.86 0.85
CA GLN A 255 -16.51 -7.91 0.25
C GLN A 255 -15.06 -7.46 -0.01
N LEU A 256 -14.83 -6.16 -0.31
CA LEU A 256 -13.48 -5.59 -0.32
C LEU A 256 -12.82 -5.71 1.07
N GLY A 257 -13.56 -5.38 2.14
CA GLY A 257 -13.08 -5.51 3.51
C GLY A 257 -12.69 -6.95 3.86
N GLU A 258 -13.50 -7.93 3.44
CA GLU A 258 -13.19 -9.36 3.60
C GLU A 258 -11.91 -9.75 2.86
N SER A 259 -11.74 -9.28 1.60
CA SER A 259 -10.53 -9.53 0.82
C SER A 259 -9.28 -8.93 1.48
N ILE A 260 -9.36 -7.69 1.97
CA ILE A 260 -8.27 -7.04 2.71
C ILE A 260 -7.87 -7.87 3.93
N ASN A 261 -8.85 -8.32 4.70
CA ASN A 261 -8.60 -9.13 5.88
C ASN A 261 -7.89 -10.45 5.52
N ARG A 262 -8.39 -11.20 4.53
CA ARG A 262 -7.77 -12.46 4.09
C ARG A 262 -6.36 -12.27 3.54
N LEU A 263 -6.14 -11.27 2.67
CA LEU A 263 -4.83 -10.98 2.09
C LEU A 263 -3.79 -10.65 3.17
N ARG A 264 -4.13 -9.77 4.09
CA ARG A 264 -3.27 -9.37 5.20
C ARG A 264 -2.82 -10.55 6.05
N HIS A 265 -3.76 -11.46 6.38
CA HIS A 265 -3.44 -12.64 7.19
C HIS A 265 -2.72 -13.73 6.39
N THR A 266 -2.97 -13.82 5.08
CA THR A 266 -2.32 -14.82 4.24
C THR A 266 -0.87 -14.47 3.92
N TYR A 267 -0.58 -13.22 3.60
CA TYR A 267 0.72 -12.80 3.10
C TYR A 267 1.55 -11.99 4.09
N SER A 268 1.02 -11.68 5.28
CA SER A 268 1.69 -10.82 6.29
C SER A 268 2.14 -9.48 5.71
N ALA A 269 1.47 -9.00 4.66
CA ALA A 269 1.72 -7.73 3.99
C ALA A 269 0.69 -6.68 4.42
N ASP A 270 1.08 -5.40 4.42
CA ASP A 270 0.11 -4.33 4.57
C ASP A 270 -0.75 -4.22 3.30
N VAL A 271 -2.04 -3.99 3.47
CA VAL A 271 -2.99 -3.85 2.36
C VAL A 271 -3.53 -2.44 2.32
N VAL A 272 -3.55 -1.82 1.14
CA VAL A 272 -4.08 -0.48 0.92
C VAL A 272 -5.03 -0.46 -0.29
N VAL A 273 -6.05 0.38 -0.23
CA VAL A 273 -6.76 0.81 -1.43
C VAL A 273 -5.93 1.92 -2.07
N VAL A 274 -5.13 1.59 -3.09
CA VAL A 274 -4.14 2.50 -3.69
C VAL A 274 -4.72 3.38 -4.77
N GLU A 275 -5.94 3.07 -5.22
CA GLU A 275 -6.76 3.90 -6.09
C GLU A 275 -8.23 3.78 -5.75
N THR A 276 -8.89 4.91 -5.62
CA THR A 276 -10.35 5.05 -5.61
C THR A 276 -10.73 6.47 -6.02
N SER A 277 -11.98 6.64 -6.42
CA SER A 277 -12.61 7.94 -6.63
C SER A 277 -14.12 7.80 -6.54
N TYR A 278 -14.82 8.91 -6.38
CA TYR A 278 -16.27 8.94 -6.38
C TYR A 278 -16.80 10.28 -6.89
N PRO A 279 -17.84 10.33 -7.75
CA PRO A 279 -18.31 11.60 -8.29
C PRO A 279 -19.03 12.43 -7.23
N PHE A 280 -18.75 13.74 -7.19
CA PHE A 280 -19.52 14.71 -6.42
C PHE A 280 -20.71 15.27 -7.19
N THR A 281 -20.80 14.98 -8.48
CA THR A 281 -21.90 15.34 -9.38
C THR A 281 -21.90 14.42 -10.59
N THR A 282 -23.03 14.29 -11.29
CA THR A 282 -23.12 13.64 -12.61
C THR A 282 -23.02 14.64 -13.77
N GLU A 283 -22.94 15.94 -13.49
CA GLU A 283 -22.72 16.98 -14.49
C GLU A 283 -21.27 17.07 -14.92
N GLY A 284 -20.99 17.63 -16.08
CA GLY A 284 -19.65 17.93 -16.60
C GLY A 284 -19.43 19.43 -16.74
N ALA A 285 -18.19 19.88 -16.65
CA ALA A 285 -17.78 21.26 -16.89
C ALA A 285 -17.33 21.50 -18.35
N ASP A 286 -17.06 20.45 -19.10
CA ASP A 286 -16.60 20.50 -20.49
C ASP A 286 -17.28 19.44 -21.35
N SER A 287 -16.78 19.23 -22.58
CA SER A 287 -17.37 18.25 -23.51
C SER A 287 -16.75 16.86 -23.45
N SER A 288 -15.71 16.66 -22.65
CA SER A 288 -15.13 15.34 -22.45
C SER A 288 -16.06 14.48 -21.61
N PRO A 289 -16.37 13.24 -22.03
CA PRO A 289 -17.25 12.39 -21.24
C PRO A 289 -16.57 11.94 -19.95
N ASN A 290 -17.22 12.17 -18.83
CA ASN A 290 -16.75 11.69 -17.53
C ASN A 290 -16.75 10.16 -17.45
N LEU A 291 -15.67 9.57 -16.94
CA LEU A 291 -15.56 8.11 -16.78
C LEU A 291 -16.44 7.56 -15.67
N LEU A 292 -16.68 8.33 -14.60
CA LEU A 292 -17.58 7.97 -13.51
C LEU A 292 -18.89 8.75 -13.66
N GLY A 293 -20.00 8.05 -13.86
CA GLY A 293 -21.33 8.59 -14.02
C GLY A 293 -22.33 7.91 -13.08
N GLU A 294 -23.60 7.91 -13.44
CA GLU A 294 -24.66 7.24 -12.67
C GLU A 294 -24.41 5.74 -12.46
N ASP A 295 -23.73 5.09 -13.42
CA ASP A 295 -23.35 3.67 -13.38
C ASP A 295 -22.23 3.36 -12.36
N SER A 296 -21.64 4.37 -11.75
CA SER A 296 -20.66 4.25 -10.68
C SER A 296 -21.22 4.44 -9.28
N LEU A 297 -22.51 4.83 -9.16
CA LEU A 297 -23.09 5.15 -7.87
C LEU A 297 -23.47 3.91 -7.07
N ILE A 298 -23.22 3.97 -5.78
CA ILE A 298 -23.62 2.96 -4.80
C ILE A 298 -24.83 3.49 -4.02
N ALA A 299 -25.81 2.62 -3.75
CA ALA A 299 -26.97 2.98 -2.96
C ALA A 299 -26.57 3.58 -1.60
N GLY A 300 -27.14 4.73 -1.24
CA GLY A 300 -26.80 5.47 -0.03
C GLY A 300 -25.65 6.49 -0.17
N TYR A 301 -25.06 6.59 -1.36
CA TYR A 301 -24.02 7.58 -1.70
C TYR A 301 -24.40 8.29 -3.00
N PRO A 302 -25.27 9.32 -2.96
CA PRO A 302 -25.64 10.08 -4.16
C PRO A 302 -24.44 10.85 -4.73
N ALA A 303 -24.47 11.18 -6.03
CA ALA A 303 -23.49 12.07 -6.66
C ALA A 303 -23.68 13.53 -6.18
N THR A 304 -23.27 13.79 -4.96
CA THR A 304 -23.26 15.10 -4.29
C THR A 304 -21.96 15.23 -3.50
N GLN A 305 -21.59 16.45 -3.11
CA GLN A 305 -20.40 16.67 -2.29
C GLN A 305 -20.46 15.90 -0.95
N GLU A 306 -21.64 15.85 -0.32
CA GLU A 306 -21.88 15.06 0.90
C GLU A 306 -21.83 13.56 0.64
N GLY A 307 -22.38 13.11 -0.48
CA GLY A 307 -22.33 11.68 -0.87
C GLY A 307 -20.91 11.21 -1.15
N GLN A 308 -20.10 12.01 -1.86
CA GLN A 308 -18.69 11.75 -2.08
C GLN A 308 -17.92 11.69 -0.73
N LYS A 309 -18.13 12.69 0.14
CA LYS A 309 -17.52 12.72 1.48
C LYS A 309 -17.88 11.47 2.29
N LYS A 310 -19.16 11.13 2.34
CA LYS A 310 -19.64 9.96 3.08
C LYS A 310 -19.02 8.66 2.54
N TYR A 311 -18.99 8.50 1.22
CA TYR A 311 -18.35 7.33 0.59
C TYR A 311 -16.90 7.18 1.00
N LEU A 312 -16.11 8.27 0.92
CA LEU A 312 -14.70 8.25 1.24
C LEU A 312 -14.43 7.96 2.71
N ILE A 313 -15.23 8.53 3.61
CA ILE A 313 -15.11 8.26 5.05
C ILE A 313 -15.44 6.81 5.35
N ASP A 314 -16.57 6.31 4.84
CA ASP A 314 -17.03 4.95 5.11
C ASP A 314 -16.08 3.90 4.50
N LEU A 315 -15.58 4.14 3.27
CA LEU A 315 -14.57 3.29 2.64
C LEU A 315 -13.27 3.25 3.49
N THR A 316 -12.80 4.42 3.92
CA THR A 316 -11.56 4.50 4.70
C THR A 316 -11.72 3.82 6.05
N GLN A 317 -12.85 4.02 6.73
CA GLN A 317 -13.15 3.34 7.99
C GLN A 317 -13.23 1.82 7.80
N LEU A 318 -13.87 1.36 6.71
CA LEU A 318 -13.92 -0.07 6.37
C LEU A 318 -12.52 -0.65 6.13
N VAL A 319 -11.68 0.04 5.36
CA VAL A 319 -10.29 -0.39 5.09
C VAL A 319 -9.53 -0.56 6.40
N PHE A 320 -9.57 0.42 7.30
CA PHE A 320 -8.92 0.32 8.60
C PHE A 320 -9.51 -0.79 9.46
N ALA A 321 -10.85 -0.89 9.52
CA ALA A 321 -11.53 -1.94 10.29
C ALA A 321 -11.17 -3.35 9.82
N SER A 322 -10.91 -3.51 8.52
CA SER A 322 -10.47 -4.78 7.93
C SER A 322 -8.95 -5.02 8.06
N GLY A 323 -8.24 -4.13 8.75
CA GLY A 323 -6.78 -4.22 8.97
C GLY A 323 -5.94 -3.69 7.82
N GLY A 324 -6.54 -3.04 6.83
CA GLY A 324 -5.82 -2.27 5.82
C GLY A 324 -5.17 -1.03 6.43
N THR A 325 -4.20 -0.46 5.73
CA THR A 325 -3.36 0.63 6.24
C THR A 325 -3.51 1.95 5.49
N GLY A 326 -4.37 2.04 4.47
CA GLY A 326 -4.55 3.31 3.80
C GLY A 326 -5.53 3.30 2.62
N VAL A 327 -5.89 4.51 2.21
CA VAL A 327 -6.69 4.81 1.02
C VAL A 327 -6.04 5.96 0.27
N PHE A 328 -5.96 5.84 -1.06
CA PHE A 328 -5.44 6.87 -1.97
C PHE A 328 -6.55 7.30 -2.92
N TYR A 329 -6.77 8.59 -3.02
CA TYR A 329 -7.67 9.17 -4.00
C TYR A 329 -6.95 9.38 -5.32
N TRP A 330 -7.49 8.83 -6.42
CA TRP A 330 -6.89 8.96 -7.73
C TRP A 330 -7.32 10.24 -8.42
N GLU A 331 -6.34 11.05 -8.83
CA GLU A 331 -6.42 12.30 -9.58
C GLU A 331 -7.46 13.31 -9.03
N PRO A 332 -7.35 13.67 -7.74
CA PRO A 332 -8.31 14.58 -7.08
C PRO A 332 -8.26 16.02 -7.61
N ALA A 333 -7.30 16.34 -8.46
CA ALA A 333 -7.06 17.66 -9.00
C ALA A 333 -7.07 17.70 -10.53
N TRP A 334 -7.52 16.65 -11.22
CA TRP A 334 -7.63 16.67 -12.68
C TRP A 334 -8.90 17.40 -13.12
N VAL A 335 -8.91 18.73 -12.93
CA VAL A 335 -10.01 19.62 -13.27
C VAL A 335 -10.08 19.88 -14.77
N SER A 336 -11.24 20.38 -15.24
CA SER A 336 -11.40 20.85 -16.63
C SER A 336 -10.46 22.01 -16.95
N THR A 337 -9.81 21.95 -18.09
CA THR A 337 -8.94 22.99 -18.64
C THR A 337 -9.16 23.13 -20.15
N LYS A 338 -8.49 24.10 -20.78
CA LYS A 338 -8.50 24.26 -22.24
C LYS A 338 -7.52 23.38 -22.97
N CYS A 339 -6.70 22.62 -22.26
CA CYS A 339 -5.73 21.71 -22.85
C CYS A 339 -6.42 20.59 -23.63
N LYS A 340 -5.85 20.28 -24.77
CA LYS A 340 -6.24 19.11 -25.54
C LYS A 340 -5.42 17.92 -25.06
N THR A 341 -6.10 16.92 -24.53
CA THR A 341 -5.54 15.61 -24.21
C THR A 341 -5.71 14.67 -25.41
N ARG A 342 -5.21 13.43 -25.29
CA ARG A 342 -5.47 12.40 -26.33
C ARG A 342 -6.94 11.96 -26.38
N TRP A 343 -7.71 12.23 -25.34
CA TRP A 343 -9.14 11.87 -25.23
C TRP A 343 -10.10 13.02 -25.52
N GLY A 344 -9.61 14.21 -25.78
CA GLY A 344 -10.43 15.40 -26.03
C GLY A 344 -9.85 16.65 -25.38
N THR A 345 -10.67 17.71 -25.33
CA THR A 345 -10.34 18.94 -24.60
C THR A 345 -11.06 18.92 -23.27
N GLY A 346 -10.35 19.15 -22.20
CA GLY A 346 -10.89 19.14 -20.85
C GLY A 346 -10.45 17.91 -20.04
N SER A 347 -11.28 17.47 -19.12
CA SER A 347 -11.01 16.35 -18.21
C SER A 347 -12.13 15.29 -18.28
N ASN A 348 -11.75 14.02 -18.37
CA ASN A 348 -12.69 12.91 -18.23
C ASN A 348 -12.97 12.56 -16.76
N TRP A 349 -12.57 13.42 -15.81
CA TRP A 349 -12.57 13.13 -14.37
C TRP A 349 -13.03 14.29 -13.50
N GLU A 350 -13.33 15.47 -14.10
CA GLU A 350 -13.58 16.69 -13.34
C GLU A 350 -14.77 16.60 -12.38
N ASN A 351 -15.74 15.73 -12.66
CA ASN A 351 -16.88 15.48 -11.78
C ASN A 351 -16.53 14.61 -10.55
N SER A 352 -15.33 14.06 -10.53
CA SER A 352 -14.83 13.16 -9.49
C SER A 352 -13.58 13.70 -8.79
N THR A 353 -13.23 14.97 -9.00
CA THR A 353 -12.13 15.64 -8.30
C THR A 353 -12.54 16.04 -6.87
N LEU A 354 -11.58 16.50 -6.09
CA LEU A 354 -11.82 17.13 -4.78
C LEU A 354 -11.87 18.67 -4.88
N PHE A 355 -12.01 19.17 -6.11
CA PHE A 355 -12.30 20.57 -6.43
C PHE A 355 -13.53 20.63 -7.33
N ASP A 356 -14.35 21.65 -7.13
CA ASP A 356 -15.49 21.93 -8.01
C ASP A 356 -15.04 22.55 -9.34
N PHE A 357 -15.97 22.79 -10.24
CA PHE A 357 -15.72 23.40 -11.56
C PHE A 357 -15.19 24.85 -11.52
N LYS A 358 -15.10 25.45 -10.33
CA LYS A 358 -14.51 26.78 -10.09
C LYS A 358 -13.16 26.68 -9.40
N GLY A 359 -12.69 25.46 -9.15
CA GLY A 359 -11.45 25.18 -8.44
C GLY A 359 -11.54 25.35 -6.93
N GLN A 360 -12.74 25.44 -6.35
CA GLN A 360 -12.95 25.45 -4.90
C GLN A 360 -13.02 24.03 -4.37
N PRO A 361 -12.49 23.76 -3.15
CA PRO A 361 -12.57 22.42 -2.58
C PRO A 361 -14.01 22.01 -2.32
N VAL A 362 -14.35 20.79 -2.67
CA VAL A 362 -15.65 20.18 -2.36
C VAL A 362 -15.62 19.54 -0.96
N GLU A 363 -16.80 19.26 -0.39
CA GLU A 363 -16.92 18.64 0.95
C GLU A 363 -16.14 17.32 1.06
N GLY A 364 -15.95 16.59 -0.05
CA GLY A 364 -15.16 15.36 -0.13
C GLY A 364 -13.75 15.49 0.46
N ILE A 365 -13.11 16.67 0.35
CA ILE A 365 -11.74 16.89 0.90
C ILE A 365 -11.65 16.60 2.40
N LYS A 366 -12.75 16.76 3.15
CA LYS A 366 -12.78 16.58 4.61
C LYS A 366 -12.54 15.14 5.06
N TRP A 367 -12.58 14.16 4.14
CA TRP A 367 -12.21 12.78 4.47
C TRP A 367 -10.76 12.68 4.95
N LEU A 368 -9.85 13.52 4.44
CA LEU A 368 -8.44 13.54 4.82
C LEU A 368 -8.21 13.96 6.28
N SER A 369 -9.11 14.77 6.85
CA SER A 369 -9.04 15.25 8.23
C SER A 369 -10.08 14.62 9.16
N SER A 370 -10.82 13.61 8.68
CA SER A 370 -11.80 12.89 9.49
C SER A 370 -11.13 12.02 10.54
N THR A 371 -11.80 11.82 11.66
CA THR A 371 -11.33 10.91 12.72
C THR A 371 -11.80 9.50 12.42
N TYR A 372 -10.87 8.55 12.43
CA TYR A 372 -11.11 7.13 12.21
C TYR A 372 -10.88 6.32 13.46
N VAL A 373 -11.72 5.30 13.68
CA VAL A 373 -11.48 4.31 14.73
C VAL A 373 -10.45 3.32 14.21
N MET A 374 -9.32 3.25 14.90
CA MET A 374 -8.20 2.40 14.49
C MET A 374 -8.24 1.05 15.19
N PRO A 375 -7.87 -0.04 14.49
CA PRO A 375 -7.69 -1.32 15.14
C PRO A 375 -6.53 -1.27 16.14
N VAL A 376 -6.72 -1.95 17.27
CA VAL A 376 -5.72 -2.03 18.34
C VAL A 376 -4.93 -3.33 18.26
N GLU A 377 -3.68 -3.30 18.68
CA GLU A 377 -2.85 -4.49 18.76
C GLU A 377 -3.41 -5.45 19.81
N THR A 378 -3.67 -6.67 19.36
CA THR A 378 -4.22 -7.76 20.18
C THR A 378 -3.26 -8.93 20.14
N THR A 379 -2.88 -9.42 21.31
CA THR A 379 -1.97 -10.55 21.46
C THR A 379 -2.73 -11.75 22.02
N PHE A 380 -2.88 -12.80 21.22
CA PHE A 380 -3.38 -14.09 21.70
C PHE A 380 -2.23 -14.92 22.25
N LYS A 381 -2.44 -15.55 23.42
CA LYS A 381 -1.44 -16.37 24.09
C LYS A 381 -2.05 -17.69 24.53
N VAL A 382 -1.30 -18.78 24.34
CA VAL A 382 -1.62 -20.10 24.90
C VAL A 382 -0.37 -20.69 25.54
N ALA A 383 -0.49 -21.33 26.68
CA ALA A 383 0.64 -21.94 27.35
C ALA A 383 1.27 -23.04 26.45
N ALA A 384 2.58 -22.96 26.22
CA ALA A 384 3.26 -23.90 25.35
C ALA A 384 3.37 -25.31 26.00
N GLY A 385 3.60 -25.39 27.31
CA GLY A 385 3.83 -26.67 27.98
C GLY A 385 4.94 -27.46 27.29
N ASP A 386 4.67 -28.72 27.00
CA ASP A 386 5.53 -29.66 26.24
C ASP A 386 5.26 -29.66 24.71
N LYS A 387 4.31 -28.87 24.25
CA LYS A 387 3.93 -28.80 22.82
C LYS A 387 5.06 -28.18 21.97
N SER A 388 5.27 -28.73 20.79
CA SER A 388 6.27 -28.23 19.83
C SER A 388 5.77 -27.08 18.95
N SER A 389 4.44 -26.98 18.76
CA SER A 389 3.78 -26.00 17.92
C SER A 389 2.40 -25.67 18.44
N ALA A 390 1.82 -24.55 18.03
CA ALA A 390 0.42 -24.21 18.16
C ALA A 390 -0.05 -23.43 16.94
N PHE A 391 -1.29 -23.64 16.57
CA PHE A 391 -1.99 -22.93 15.49
C PHE A 391 -3.22 -22.25 16.08
N ILE A 392 -3.56 -21.09 15.52
CA ILE A 392 -4.74 -20.31 15.89
C ILE A 392 -5.62 -20.15 14.64
N ASP A 393 -6.93 -20.27 14.83
CA ASP A 393 -7.94 -19.92 13.83
C ASP A 393 -9.08 -19.15 14.48
N GLY A 394 -9.93 -18.52 13.68
CA GLY A 394 -11.09 -17.78 14.15
C GLY A 394 -11.66 -16.84 13.09
N ASP A 395 -12.85 -16.33 13.39
CA ASP A 395 -13.58 -15.41 12.51
C ASP A 395 -12.79 -14.12 12.19
N PHE A 396 -11.91 -13.70 13.09
CA PHE A 396 -11.05 -12.54 12.90
C PHE A 396 -10.02 -12.71 11.76
N LEU A 397 -9.75 -13.93 11.29
CA LEU A 397 -8.88 -14.23 10.16
C LEU A 397 -9.59 -14.11 8.79
N GLY A 398 -10.91 -13.88 8.78
CA GLY A 398 -11.69 -13.72 7.56
C GLY A 398 -11.67 -14.93 6.62
N GLY A 399 -11.49 -16.14 7.17
CA GLY A 399 -11.42 -17.38 6.41
C GLY A 399 -10.05 -17.65 5.78
N ALA A 400 -8.99 -16.98 6.24
CA ALA A 400 -7.62 -17.25 5.77
C ALA A 400 -7.04 -18.59 6.27
N GLY A 401 -7.81 -19.32 7.10
CA GLY A 401 -7.43 -20.59 7.69
C GLY A 401 -6.45 -20.49 8.85
N PRO A 402 -6.12 -21.62 9.50
CA PRO A 402 -5.28 -21.65 10.67
C PRO A 402 -3.89 -21.04 10.46
N ARG A 403 -3.41 -20.27 11.44
CA ARG A 403 -2.09 -19.60 11.43
C ARG A 403 -1.18 -20.14 12.50
N PRO A 404 0.11 -20.38 12.22
CA PRO A 404 1.07 -20.80 13.24
C PRO A 404 1.29 -19.67 14.25
N MET A 405 1.36 -20.05 15.52
CA MET A 405 1.74 -19.15 16.62
C MET A 405 3.25 -19.26 16.87
N VAL A 406 3.88 -18.15 17.23
CA VAL A 406 5.32 -18.10 17.52
C VAL A 406 5.56 -18.46 18.99
N ARG A 407 6.53 -19.33 19.27
CA ARG A 407 6.91 -19.66 20.66
C ARG A 407 7.74 -18.52 21.26
N GLU A 408 7.24 -17.96 22.35
CA GLU A 408 7.89 -16.92 23.15
C GLU A 408 7.92 -17.34 24.61
N GLY A 409 9.05 -17.87 25.04
CA GLY A 409 9.22 -18.39 26.42
C GLY A 409 8.26 -19.54 26.74
N ALA A 410 7.40 -19.34 27.72
CA ALA A 410 6.42 -20.33 28.18
C ALA A 410 5.11 -20.33 27.38
N ASP A 411 4.94 -19.43 26.44
CA ASP A 411 3.71 -19.28 25.65
C ASP A 411 3.99 -19.43 24.14
N PHE A 412 2.97 -19.89 23.40
CA PHE A 412 2.79 -19.59 22.00
C PHE A 412 2.00 -18.29 21.85
N VAL A 413 2.42 -17.43 20.94
CA VAL A 413 1.91 -16.06 20.80
C VAL A 413 1.52 -15.81 19.34
N TYR A 414 0.36 -15.19 19.14
CA TYR A 414 -0.08 -14.64 17.86
C TYR A 414 -0.48 -13.18 18.05
N ARG A 415 0.09 -12.29 17.24
CA ARG A 415 -0.21 -10.85 17.27
C ARG A 415 -0.98 -10.44 16.03
N THR A 416 -2.03 -9.67 16.23
CA THR A 416 -2.84 -9.10 15.16
C THR A 416 -3.46 -7.77 15.62
N ARG A 417 -4.16 -7.08 14.72
CA ARG A 417 -4.89 -5.86 15.05
C ARG A 417 -6.37 -6.07 14.82
N LEU A 418 -7.18 -5.71 15.80
CA LEU A 418 -8.62 -5.91 15.81
C LEU A 418 -9.33 -4.66 16.28
N MET A 419 -10.56 -4.46 15.81
CA MET A 419 -11.36 -3.30 16.20
C MET A 419 -11.67 -3.35 17.72
N PRO A 420 -11.57 -2.21 18.43
CA PRO A 420 -11.98 -2.11 19.81
C PRO A 420 -13.45 -2.52 19.97
N GLY A 421 -13.75 -3.32 20.99
CA GLY A 421 -15.11 -3.78 21.28
C GLY A 421 -15.59 -4.95 20.40
N ALA A 422 -14.81 -5.38 19.38
CA ALA A 422 -15.17 -6.56 18.60
C ALA A 422 -15.18 -7.81 19.48
N SER A 423 -16.19 -8.67 19.27
CA SER A 423 -16.24 -10.02 19.84
C SER A 423 -15.75 -10.98 18.77
N VAL A 424 -14.69 -11.72 19.07
CA VAL A 424 -14.09 -12.68 18.14
C VAL A 424 -14.12 -14.08 18.71
N THR A 425 -14.34 -15.07 17.84
CA THR A 425 -14.29 -16.49 18.18
C THR A 425 -12.90 -17.01 17.79
N VAL A 426 -12.26 -17.72 18.70
CA VAL A 426 -10.88 -18.17 18.55
C VAL A 426 -10.74 -19.62 19.00
N ALA A 427 -10.08 -20.44 18.21
CA ALA A 427 -9.69 -21.80 18.53
C ALA A 427 -8.18 -21.99 18.38
N THR A 428 -7.60 -22.92 19.17
CA THR A 428 -6.17 -23.28 19.06
C THR A 428 -5.98 -24.78 19.10
N ALA A 429 -4.98 -25.29 18.36
CA ALA A 429 -4.63 -26.69 18.40
C ALA A 429 -3.12 -26.92 18.09
N PRO A 430 -2.57 -28.13 18.35
CA PRO A 430 -1.17 -28.45 18.07
C PRO A 430 -0.81 -28.48 16.57
N THR A 431 -1.77 -28.79 15.70
CA THR A 431 -1.60 -28.80 14.23
C THR A 431 -2.70 -27.98 13.58
N ALA A 432 -2.49 -27.57 12.33
CA ALA A 432 -3.48 -26.82 11.58
C ALA A 432 -4.77 -27.62 11.35
N GLU A 433 -4.66 -28.91 11.07
CA GLU A 433 -5.82 -29.78 10.79
C GLU A 433 -6.63 -30.05 12.05
N ALA A 434 -6.02 -30.01 13.24
CA ALA A 434 -6.70 -30.24 14.51
C ALA A 434 -7.52 -29.03 15.00
N VAL A 435 -7.30 -27.84 14.42
CA VAL A 435 -8.00 -26.61 14.88
C VAL A 435 -9.51 -26.71 14.62
N GLU A 436 -9.94 -27.31 13.52
CA GLU A 436 -11.35 -27.46 13.16
C GLU A 436 -12.14 -28.26 14.21
N ALA A 437 -11.48 -29.21 14.90
CA ALA A 437 -12.08 -30.01 15.97
C ALA A 437 -11.91 -29.39 17.36
N ALA A 438 -11.15 -28.31 17.51
CA ALA A 438 -10.87 -27.70 18.78
C ALA A 438 -12.05 -26.85 19.31
N SER A 439 -12.19 -26.80 20.64
CA SER A 439 -13.18 -25.94 21.28
C SER A 439 -12.83 -24.46 21.07
N ALA A 440 -13.78 -23.69 20.56
CA ALA A 440 -13.62 -22.25 20.36
C ALA A 440 -13.95 -21.47 21.63
N VAL A 441 -13.31 -20.33 21.79
CA VAL A 441 -13.50 -19.37 22.88
C VAL A 441 -13.82 -18.02 22.32
N THR A 442 -14.82 -17.33 22.86
CA THR A 442 -15.14 -15.95 22.50
C THR A 442 -14.30 -14.98 23.33
N ALA A 443 -13.66 -14.04 22.65
CA ALA A 443 -12.87 -12.97 23.27
C ALA A 443 -13.38 -11.60 22.84
N THR A 444 -13.52 -10.67 23.80
CA THR A 444 -13.86 -9.26 23.50
C THR A 444 -12.58 -8.44 23.47
N ILE A 445 -12.42 -7.62 22.42
CA ILE A 445 -11.22 -6.84 22.16
C ILE A 445 -11.25 -5.54 22.97
N SER A 446 -10.21 -5.31 23.77
CA SER A 446 -10.04 -4.10 24.58
C SER A 446 -9.81 -2.86 23.68
N ALA A 447 -10.17 -1.69 24.17
CA ALA A 447 -9.88 -0.41 23.52
C ALA A 447 -8.38 -0.01 23.56
N LYS A 448 -7.55 -0.77 24.28
CA LYS A 448 -6.09 -0.59 24.35
C LYS A 448 -5.40 -1.88 23.96
N PRO A 449 -4.13 -1.83 23.54
CA PRO A 449 -3.36 -3.04 23.29
C PRO A 449 -3.48 -4.01 24.46
N SER A 450 -3.81 -5.25 24.17
CA SER A 450 -4.17 -6.24 25.20
C SER A 450 -3.67 -7.64 24.85
N ALA A 451 -3.52 -8.48 25.89
CA ALA A 451 -3.24 -9.89 25.73
C ALA A 451 -4.47 -10.71 26.13
N VAL A 452 -4.93 -11.55 25.22
CA VAL A 452 -5.99 -12.51 25.42
C VAL A 452 -5.35 -13.88 25.68
N ARG A 453 -5.54 -14.43 26.91
CA ARG A 453 -5.03 -15.76 27.23
C ARG A 453 -6.10 -16.79 26.85
N LEU A 454 -5.71 -17.67 25.94
CA LEU A 454 -6.55 -18.78 25.49
C LEU A 454 -6.35 -20.02 26.37
N PRO A 455 -7.37 -20.84 26.56
CA PRO A 455 -7.24 -22.08 27.30
C PRO A 455 -6.25 -23.03 26.60
N VAL A 456 -5.55 -23.84 27.39
CA VAL A 456 -4.74 -24.94 26.86
C VAL A 456 -5.69 -25.99 26.31
N GLN A 457 -5.60 -26.29 25.05
CA GLN A 457 -6.32 -27.42 24.46
C GLN A 457 -5.55 -28.71 24.77
N PRO A 458 -6.26 -29.78 25.21
CA PRO A 458 -5.63 -31.04 25.58
C PRO A 458 -4.86 -31.74 24.44
#